data_9f2e70c3da52c2f447a63b26e77a807c
#
_entry.id   9f2e70c3da52c2f447a63b26e77a807c
#
_cell.length_a   1.000
_cell.length_b   1.000
_cell.length_c   1.000
_cell.angle_alpha   90.00
_cell.angle_beta   90.00
_cell.angle_gamma   90.00
#
_symmetry.space_group_name_H-M   'P 1'
#
loop_
_entity.id
_entity.type
_entity.pdbx_description
1 polymer ?
#
loop_
_entity_poly.entity_id
_entity_poly.type
_entity_poly.pdbx_seq_one_letter_code
_entity_poly.pdbx_strand_id
1 'polypeptide(L)'
;MTEEHIEEIINAIKELQEDTSIPKSIKLKLQKMIEILSENENTSIKINKTLHELEKIDNDNNTDSYIRTQLLNIASMLENA
;
A
#
# COMPACT_ATOMS: atom_id res chain seq x y z
N MET A 1 4.20 14.27 10.64
CA MET A 1 3.56 13.00 10.32
C MET A 1 2.83 12.41 11.51
N THR A 2 1.61 12.00 11.31
CA THR A 2 0.73 11.60 12.40
C THR A 2 0.18 10.20 12.19
N GLU A 3 -0.29 9.58 13.27
CA GLU A 3 -1.00 8.30 13.23
C GLU A 3 -2.24 8.39 12.34
N GLU A 4 -2.86 9.57 12.27
CA GLU A 4 -4.02 9.80 11.42
C GLU A 4 -3.69 9.58 9.94
N HIS A 5 -2.52 10.03 9.50
CA HIS A 5 -2.07 9.82 8.13
C HIS A 5 -1.88 8.34 7.84
N ILE A 6 -1.29 7.62 8.80
CA ILE A 6 -1.09 6.18 8.65
C ILE A 6 -2.43 5.46 8.54
N GLU A 7 -3.42 5.85 9.35
CA GLU A 7 -4.75 5.25 9.30
C GLU A 7 -5.44 5.51 7.96
N GLU A 8 -5.29 6.72 7.42
CA GLU A 8 -5.85 7.05 6.11
C GLU A 8 -5.24 6.18 5.01
N ILE A 9 -3.94 5.96 5.08
CA ILE A 9 -3.25 5.13 4.10
C ILE A 9 -3.72 3.67 4.22
N ILE A 10 -3.83 3.16 5.43
CA ILE A 10 -4.33 1.81 5.68
C ILE A 10 -5.75 1.66 5.12
N ASN A 11 -6.60 2.64 5.34
CA ASN A 11 -7.97 2.60 4.85
C ASN A 11 -8.01 2.60 3.32
N ALA A 12 -7.15 3.39 2.68
CA ALA A 12 -7.05 3.41 1.22
C ALA A 12 -6.63 2.03 0.67
N ILE A 13 -5.68 1.39 1.34
CA ILE A 13 -5.23 0.06 0.95
C ILE A 13 -6.36 -0.97 1.13
N LYS A 14 -7.09 -0.88 2.23
CA LYS A 14 -8.22 -1.79 2.49
C LYS A 14 -9.31 -1.65 1.44
N GLU A 15 -9.61 -0.43 1.03
CA GLU A 15 -10.60 -0.19 -0.03
C GLU A 15 -10.16 -0.84 -1.34
N LEU A 16 -8.88 -0.73 -1.65
CA LEU A 16 -8.35 -1.36 -2.85
C LEU A 16 -8.44 -2.89 -2.76
N GLN A 17 -8.19 -3.46 -1.58
CA GLN A 17 -8.33 -4.91 -1.37
C GLN A 17 -9.74 -5.41 -1.63
N GLU A 18 -10.75 -4.58 -1.40
CA GLU A 18 -12.15 -4.95 -1.59
C GLU A 18 -12.57 -4.94 -3.05
N ASP A 19 -11.76 -4.36 -3.92
CA ASP A 19 -12.04 -4.28 -5.34
C ASP A 19 -11.89 -5.67 -5.96
N THR A 20 -12.98 -6.17 -6.54
CA THR A 20 -13.01 -7.52 -7.10
C THR A 20 -12.16 -7.67 -8.36
N SER A 21 -11.80 -6.54 -8.99
CA SER A 21 -10.95 -6.57 -10.18
C SER A 21 -9.47 -6.77 -9.86
N ILE A 22 -9.10 -6.68 -8.58
CA ILE A 22 -7.71 -6.83 -8.16
C ILE A 22 -7.36 -8.31 -8.03
N PRO A 23 -6.27 -8.79 -8.69
CA PRO A 23 -5.85 -10.18 -8.55
C PRO A 23 -5.53 -10.56 -7.11
N LYS A 24 -5.79 -11.80 -6.77
CA LYS A 24 -5.56 -12.29 -5.41
C LYS A 24 -4.11 -12.12 -4.95
N SER A 25 -3.17 -12.33 -5.85
CA SER A 25 -1.74 -12.16 -5.52
C SER A 25 -1.43 -10.73 -5.10
N ILE A 26 -2.07 -9.76 -5.76
CA ILE A 26 -1.91 -8.35 -5.42
C ILE A 26 -2.56 -8.06 -4.06
N LYS A 27 -3.74 -8.63 -3.83
CA LYS A 27 -4.43 -8.44 -2.53
C LYS A 27 -3.61 -8.95 -1.36
N LEU A 28 -2.88 -10.05 -1.54
CA LEU A 28 -2.00 -10.57 -0.49
C LEU A 28 -0.85 -9.60 -0.19
N LYS A 29 -0.30 -8.98 -1.22
CA LYS A 29 0.74 -7.99 -1.04
C LYS A 29 0.22 -6.73 -0.37
N LEU A 30 -0.99 -6.32 -0.71
CA LEU A 30 -1.65 -5.19 -0.04
C LEU A 30 -1.87 -5.49 1.44
N GLN A 31 -2.25 -6.72 1.76
CA GLN A 31 -2.42 -7.13 3.15
C GLN A 31 -1.10 -7.03 3.90
N LYS A 32 0.00 -7.42 3.28
CA LYS A 32 1.32 -7.29 3.89
C LYS A 32 1.67 -5.84 4.18
N MET A 33 1.31 -4.93 3.27
CA MET A 33 1.52 -3.49 3.48
C MET A 33 0.74 -2.99 4.69
N ILE A 34 -0.51 -3.44 4.84
CA ILE A 34 -1.32 -3.06 6.00
C ILE A 34 -0.66 -3.55 7.29
N GLU A 35 -0.15 -4.77 7.29
CA GLU A 35 0.54 -5.34 8.45
C GLU A 35 1.77 -4.53 8.83
N ILE A 36 2.56 -4.14 7.84
CA ILE A 36 3.75 -3.31 8.07
C ILE A 36 3.36 -1.98 8.70
N LEU A 37 2.34 -1.32 8.15
CA LEU A 37 1.90 -0.03 8.65
C LEU A 37 1.27 -0.12 10.05
N SER A 38 0.81 -1.31 10.42
CA SER A 38 0.21 -1.55 11.73
C SER A 38 1.22 -1.95 12.79
N GLU A 39 2.48 -2.19 12.42
CA GLU A 39 3.51 -2.58 13.36
C GLU A 39 3.84 -1.46 14.34
N ASN A 40 4.30 -1.84 15.55
CA ASN A 40 4.76 -0.88 16.54
C ASN A 40 6.21 -0.51 16.23
N GLU A 41 6.39 0.28 15.20
CA GLU A 41 7.69 0.64 14.67
C GLU A 41 7.73 2.14 14.38
N ASN A 42 8.93 2.70 14.23
CA ASN A 42 9.11 4.08 13.83
C ASN A 42 8.38 4.34 12.50
N THR A 43 7.69 5.47 12.41
CA THR A 43 6.88 5.81 11.24
C THR A 43 7.70 5.83 9.95
N SER A 44 8.90 6.41 9.97
CA SER A 44 9.77 6.46 8.80
C SER A 44 10.14 5.05 8.32
N ILE A 45 10.42 4.16 9.26
CA ILE A 45 10.75 2.78 8.94
C ILE A 45 9.56 2.07 8.31
N LYS A 46 8.37 2.25 8.88
CA LYS A 46 7.15 1.64 8.34
C LYS A 46 6.89 2.11 6.91
N ILE A 47 7.03 3.40 6.67
CA ILE A 47 6.80 3.97 5.35
C ILE A 47 7.81 3.43 4.34
N ASN A 48 9.08 3.38 4.70
CA ASN A 48 10.11 2.86 3.80
C ASN A 48 9.87 1.38 3.46
N LYS A 49 9.50 0.58 4.44
CA LYS A 49 9.19 -0.83 4.22
C LYS A 49 7.98 -0.99 3.29
N THR A 50 6.97 -0.16 3.50
CA THR A 50 5.74 -0.22 2.70
C THR A 50 6.02 0.19 1.26
N LEU A 51 6.79 1.25 1.05
CA LEU A 51 7.19 1.67 -0.29
C LEU A 51 7.97 0.57 -1.01
N HIS A 52 8.82 -0.14 -0.28
CA HIS A 52 9.58 -1.25 -0.85
C HIS A 52 8.66 -2.38 -1.32
N GLU A 53 7.65 -2.71 -0.53
CA GLU A 53 6.66 -3.72 -0.92
C GLU A 53 5.84 -3.24 -2.13
N LEU A 54 5.55 -1.95 -2.18
CA LEU A 54 4.82 -1.37 -3.29
C LEU A 54 5.61 -1.51 -4.60
N GLU A 55 6.92 -1.31 -4.56
CA GLU A 55 7.78 -1.49 -5.73
C GLU A 55 7.72 -2.91 -6.26
N LYS A 56 7.63 -3.89 -5.38
CA LYS A 56 7.51 -5.28 -5.79
C LYS A 56 6.20 -5.54 -6.54
N ILE A 57 5.13 -4.88 -6.13
CA ILE A 57 3.85 -4.98 -6.83
C ILE A 57 3.95 -4.36 -8.22
N ASP A 58 4.60 -3.19 -8.33
CA ASP A 58 4.77 -2.49 -9.59
C ASP A 58 5.49 -3.35 -10.63
N ASN A 59 6.36 -4.24 -10.18
CA ASN A 59 7.12 -5.11 -11.06
C ASN A 59 6.38 -6.41 -11.40
N ASP A 60 5.17 -6.59 -10.88
CA ASP A 60 4.35 -7.78 -11.14
C ASP A 60 3.66 -7.64 -12.49
N ASN A 61 3.77 -8.68 -13.32
CA ASN A 61 3.17 -8.69 -14.65
C ASN A 61 1.64 -8.69 -14.63
N ASN A 62 1.03 -8.95 -13.47
CA ASN A 62 -0.41 -8.94 -13.31
C ASN A 62 -0.98 -7.55 -13.06
N THR A 63 -0.14 -6.54 -13.04
CA THR A 63 -0.53 -5.16 -12.74
C THR A 63 -0.96 -4.45 -14.01
N ASP A 64 -2.23 -4.09 -14.12
CA ASP A 64 -2.74 -3.30 -15.25
C ASP A 64 -2.70 -1.81 -14.92
N SER A 65 -3.10 -0.97 -15.88
CA SER A 65 -3.01 0.48 -15.70
C SER A 65 -3.92 1.01 -14.60
N TYR A 66 -5.09 0.39 -14.39
CA TYR A 66 -5.98 0.79 -13.31
C TYR A 66 -5.31 0.54 -11.94
N ILE A 67 -4.75 -0.65 -11.78
CA ILE A 67 -4.07 -1.02 -10.54
C ILE A 67 -2.87 -0.10 -10.29
N ARG A 68 -2.09 0.15 -11.33
CA ARG A 68 -0.92 1.04 -11.23
C ARG A 68 -1.31 2.45 -10.79
N THR A 69 -2.42 2.96 -11.30
CA THR A 69 -2.91 4.28 -10.91
C THR A 69 -3.27 4.30 -9.43
N GLN A 70 -3.95 3.26 -8.95
CA GLN A 70 -4.29 3.16 -7.53
C GLN A 70 -3.05 3.06 -6.65
N LEU A 71 -2.05 2.29 -7.09
CA LEU A 71 -0.81 2.14 -6.34
C LEU A 71 -0.02 3.44 -6.31
N LEU A 72 -0.03 4.20 -7.39
CA LEU A 72 0.60 5.52 -7.42
C LEU A 72 -0.04 6.47 -6.41
N ASN A 73 -1.36 6.41 -6.28
CA ASN A 73 -2.06 7.21 -5.27
C ASN A 73 -1.60 6.85 -3.86
N ILE A 74 -1.46 5.55 -3.58
CA ILE A 74 -0.99 5.09 -2.29
C ILE A 74 0.46 5.52 -2.06
N ALA A 75 1.31 5.39 -3.07
CA ALA A 75 2.71 5.83 -2.98
C ALA A 75 2.79 7.32 -2.66
N SER A 76 1.95 8.12 -3.31
CA SER A 76 1.91 9.56 -3.07
C SER A 76 1.53 9.85 -1.61
N MET A 77 0.55 9.13 -1.08
CA MET A 77 0.17 9.29 0.33
C MET A 77 1.32 8.94 1.27
N LEU A 78 2.05 7.86 0.96
CA LEU A 78 3.20 7.45 1.77
C LEU A 78 4.32 8.48 1.72
N GLU A 79 4.60 9.02 0.55
CA GLU A 79 5.66 10.01 0.39
C GLU A 79 5.34 11.34 1.06
N ASN A 80 4.07 11.67 1.21
CA ASN A 80 3.62 12.90 1.85
C ASN A 80 3.30 12.72 3.34
N ALA A 81 3.48 11.53 3.83
CA ALA A 81 3.18 11.24 5.23
C ALA A 81 4.30 11.69 6.17
#